data_ca8f4ef651ede2c0c7c84caec77d674a
#
_entry.id   ca8f4ef651ede2c0c7c84caec77d674a
#
_cell.length_a   1.000
_cell.length_b   1.000
_cell.length_c   1.000
_cell.angle_alpha   90.00
_cell.angle_beta   90.00
_cell.angle_gamma   90.00
#
_symmetry.space_group_name_H-M   'P 1'
#
loop_
_entity.id
_entity.type
_entity.pdbx_description
1 polymer ?
#
loop_
_entity_poly.entity_id
_entity_poly.type
_entity_poly.pdbx_seq_one_letter_code
_entity_poly.pdbx_strand_id
1 'polypeptide(L)'
;MSENEKNLSERLELAEIRAERSKAVMESLAGFCHALGQPATVLLSSVELLKIGCDEETKNSVLDLCYEAAIEIRSLLSQMKEMREYANEAYLAANASAGTMIKLKEWHDKAPPKFEWDGSDAKEAK
;
A
#
# COMPACT_ATOMS: atom_id res chain seq x y z
N MET A 1 44.64 -5.15 6.43
CA MET A 1 43.58 -4.14 6.35
C MET A 1 43.52 -3.38 7.66
N SER A 2 43.62 -2.06 7.63
CA SER A 2 43.49 -1.26 8.82
C SER A 2 42.04 -1.31 9.34
N GLU A 3 41.86 -1.05 10.60
CA GLU A 3 40.51 -1.02 11.21
C GLU A 3 39.61 0.03 10.57
N ASN A 4 40.14 1.17 10.13
CA ASN A 4 39.39 2.19 9.40
C ASN A 4 38.93 1.73 8.03
N GLU A 5 39.75 0.99 7.31
CA GLU A 5 39.40 0.43 6.01
C GLU A 5 38.27 -0.62 6.15
N LYS A 6 38.35 -1.46 7.19
CA LYS A 6 37.35 -2.44 7.53
C LYS A 6 35.98 -1.79 7.83
N ASN A 7 36.00 -0.74 8.68
CA ASN A 7 34.81 0.04 9.04
C ASN A 7 34.20 0.72 7.82
N LEU A 8 35.02 1.25 6.91
CA LEU A 8 34.56 1.88 5.69
C LEU A 8 33.89 0.85 4.76
N SER A 9 34.51 -0.32 4.63
CA SER A 9 33.97 -1.42 3.83
C SER A 9 32.61 -1.89 4.37
N GLU A 10 32.48 -2.07 5.69
CA GLU A 10 31.22 -2.45 6.33
C GLU A 10 30.15 -1.38 6.13
N ARG A 11 30.49 -0.10 6.22
CA ARG A 11 29.58 1.01 5.99
C ARG A 11 29.10 1.08 4.55
N LEU A 12 29.97 0.79 3.60
CA LEU A 12 29.61 0.72 2.17
C LEU A 12 28.65 -0.45 1.90
N GLU A 13 28.92 -1.61 2.47
CA GLU A 13 28.03 -2.77 2.34
C GLU A 13 26.64 -2.48 2.89
N LEU A 14 26.56 -1.83 4.08
CA LEU A 14 25.28 -1.44 4.67
C LEU A 14 24.53 -0.42 3.79
N ALA A 15 25.27 0.53 3.22
CA ALA A 15 24.68 1.54 2.32
C ALA A 15 24.11 0.89 1.06
N GLU A 16 24.82 -0.09 0.48
CA GLU A 16 24.35 -0.85 -0.67
C GLU A 16 23.08 -1.65 -0.36
N ILE A 17 23.06 -2.33 0.79
CA ILE A 17 21.89 -3.10 1.24
C ILE A 17 20.68 -2.18 1.41
N ARG A 18 20.86 -1.01 2.01
CA ARG A 18 19.80 -0.02 2.19
C ARG A 18 19.29 0.51 0.86
N ALA A 19 20.21 0.79 -0.07
CA ALA A 19 19.84 1.24 -1.41
C ALA A 19 19.03 0.19 -2.18
N GLU A 20 19.42 -1.07 -2.11
CA GLU A 20 18.69 -2.17 -2.72
C GLU A 20 17.29 -2.35 -2.11
N ARG A 21 17.17 -2.24 -0.79
CA ARG A 21 15.87 -2.31 -0.10
C ARG A 21 14.97 -1.16 -0.49
N SER A 22 15.50 0.06 -0.55
CA SER A 22 14.78 1.24 -1.01
C SER A 22 14.26 1.06 -2.42
N LYS A 23 15.10 0.55 -3.31
CA LYS A 23 14.74 0.26 -4.69
C LYS A 23 13.61 -0.77 -4.77
N ALA A 24 13.69 -1.86 -4.00
CA ALA A 24 12.68 -2.90 -3.96
C ALA A 24 11.34 -2.34 -3.48
N VAL A 25 11.33 -1.51 -2.43
CA VAL A 25 10.13 -0.85 -1.91
C VAL A 25 9.53 0.07 -2.98
N MET A 26 10.36 0.87 -3.66
CA MET A 26 9.88 1.77 -4.70
C MET A 26 9.30 1.02 -5.90
N GLU A 27 9.92 -0.07 -6.32
CA GLU A 27 9.40 -0.93 -7.39
C GLU A 27 8.04 -1.54 -7.00
N SER A 28 7.91 -1.99 -5.76
CA SER A 28 6.66 -2.54 -5.25
C SER A 28 5.56 -1.48 -5.17
N LEU A 29 5.88 -0.26 -4.73
CA LEU A 29 4.93 0.85 -4.71
C LEU A 29 4.48 1.20 -6.13
N ALA A 30 5.40 1.24 -7.09
CA ALA A 30 5.07 1.50 -8.49
C ALA A 30 4.12 0.42 -9.03
N GLY A 31 4.37 -0.84 -8.70
CA GLY A 31 3.50 -1.97 -9.06
C GLY A 31 2.11 -1.83 -8.46
N PHE A 32 1.99 -1.48 -7.19
CA PHE A 32 0.71 -1.25 -6.53
C PHE A 32 -0.04 -0.05 -7.12
N CYS A 33 0.65 1.05 -7.39
CA CYS A 33 0.05 2.22 -8.02
C CYS A 33 -0.53 1.87 -9.40
N HIS A 34 0.22 1.12 -10.20
CA HIS A 34 -0.24 0.65 -11.51
C HIS A 34 -1.46 -0.27 -11.36
N ALA A 35 -1.39 -1.22 -10.44
CA ALA A 35 -2.48 -2.16 -10.18
C ALA A 35 -3.75 -1.46 -9.66
N LEU A 36 -3.62 -0.41 -8.83
CA LEU A 36 -4.75 0.39 -8.35
C LEU A 36 -5.36 1.24 -9.47
N GLY A 37 -4.55 1.70 -10.40
CA GLY A 37 -5.02 2.52 -11.53
C GLY A 37 -6.06 1.82 -12.39
N GLN A 38 -5.96 0.52 -12.60
CA GLN A 38 -6.90 -0.25 -13.41
C GLN A 38 -8.31 -0.29 -12.80
N PRO A 39 -8.52 -0.77 -11.56
CA PRO A 39 -9.86 -0.75 -10.98
C PRO A 39 -10.39 0.66 -10.73
N ALA A 40 -9.53 1.62 -10.43
CA ALA A 40 -9.93 3.02 -10.28
C ALA A 40 -10.48 3.57 -11.60
N THR A 41 -9.88 3.23 -12.73
CA THR A 41 -10.36 3.63 -14.06
C THR A 41 -11.70 2.98 -14.37
N VAL A 42 -11.88 1.70 -14.03
CA VAL A 42 -13.16 1.00 -14.19
C VAL A 42 -14.25 1.68 -13.38
N LEU A 43 -13.97 2.03 -12.11
CA LEU A 43 -14.91 2.75 -11.25
C LEU A 43 -15.30 4.10 -11.84
N LEU A 44 -14.33 4.89 -12.27
CA LEU A 44 -14.59 6.21 -12.82
C LEU A 44 -15.44 6.13 -14.08
N SER A 45 -15.08 5.26 -15.01
CA SER A 45 -15.83 5.05 -16.26
C SER A 45 -17.23 4.56 -15.98
N SER A 46 -17.39 3.66 -15.02
CA SER A 46 -18.69 3.11 -14.62
C SER A 46 -19.60 4.19 -14.03
N VAL A 47 -19.07 5.02 -13.14
CA VAL A 47 -19.82 6.12 -12.53
C VAL A 47 -20.22 7.14 -13.60
N GLU A 48 -19.33 7.48 -14.53
CA GLU A 48 -19.63 8.38 -15.63
C GLU A 48 -20.77 7.86 -16.48
N LEU A 49 -20.77 6.56 -16.81
CA LEU A 49 -21.84 5.92 -17.56
C LEU A 49 -23.16 5.96 -16.81
N LEU A 50 -23.16 5.68 -15.50
CA LEU A 50 -24.36 5.76 -14.66
C LEU A 50 -24.92 7.18 -14.60
N LYS A 51 -24.06 8.21 -14.58
CA LYS A 51 -24.49 9.61 -14.60
C LYS A 51 -25.14 10.02 -15.92
N ILE A 52 -24.61 9.53 -17.03
CA ILE A 52 -25.17 9.80 -18.37
C ILE A 52 -26.55 9.12 -18.50
N GLY A 53 -26.69 7.95 -17.93
CA GLY A 53 -27.88 7.15 -17.98
C GLY A 53 -27.73 5.94 -18.90
N CYS A 54 -28.34 4.86 -18.50
CA CYS A 54 -28.34 3.60 -19.25
C CYS A 54 -29.59 2.79 -18.89
N ASP A 55 -29.88 1.74 -19.65
CA ASP A 55 -30.98 0.85 -19.34
C ASP A 55 -30.70 0.02 -18.07
N GLU A 56 -31.74 -0.64 -17.54
CA GLU A 56 -31.63 -1.42 -16.30
C GLU A 56 -30.65 -2.58 -16.42
N GLU A 57 -30.60 -3.26 -17.55
CA GLU A 57 -29.68 -4.38 -17.77
C GLU A 57 -28.22 -3.89 -17.76
N THR A 58 -27.94 -2.82 -18.49
CA THR A 58 -26.61 -2.20 -18.50
C THR A 58 -26.24 -1.66 -17.12
N LYS A 59 -27.19 -1.01 -16.43
CA LYS A 59 -27.00 -0.50 -15.08
C LYS A 59 -26.55 -1.59 -14.10
N ASN A 60 -27.23 -2.73 -14.12
CA ASN A 60 -26.89 -3.86 -13.26
C ASN A 60 -25.50 -4.42 -13.58
N SER A 61 -25.15 -4.54 -14.86
CA SER A 61 -23.83 -4.99 -15.29
C SER A 61 -22.73 -4.02 -14.85
N VAL A 62 -22.98 -2.72 -14.96
CA VAL A 62 -22.05 -1.66 -14.54
C VAL A 62 -21.86 -1.68 -13.03
N LEU A 63 -22.94 -1.88 -12.26
CA LEU A 63 -22.84 -1.98 -10.80
C LEU A 63 -22.03 -3.20 -10.37
N ASP A 64 -22.15 -4.31 -11.07
CA ASP A 64 -21.32 -5.49 -10.81
C ASP A 64 -19.84 -5.21 -11.07
N LEU A 65 -19.53 -4.50 -12.16
CA LEU A 65 -18.15 -4.07 -12.44
C LEU A 65 -17.60 -3.14 -11.37
N CYS A 66 -18.43 -2.21 -10.88
CA CYS A 66 -18.06 -1.33 -9.76
C CYS A 66 -17.74 -2.13 -8.52
N TYR A 67 -18.56 -3.10 -8.21
CA TYR A 67 -18.37 -3.95 -7.03
C TYR A 67 -17.06 -4.74 -7.14
N GLU A 68 -16.81 -5.38 -8.25
CA GLU A 68 -15.57 -6.13 -8.50
C GLU A 68 -14.34 -5.23 -8.40
N ALA A 69 -14.40 -4.04 -9.00
CA ALA A 69 -13.30 -3.06 -8.94
C ALA A 69 -13.04 -2.60 -7.50
N ALA A 70 -14.09 -2.36 -6.72
CA ALA A 70 -13.97 -1.98 -5.32
C ALA A 70 -13.35 -3.09 -4.47
N ILE A 71 -13.73 -4.34 -4.71
CA ILE A 71 -13.13 -5.51 -4.04
C ILE A 71 -11.65 -5.62 -4.38
N GLU A 72 -11.28 -5.43 -5.64
CA GLU A 72 -9.88 -5.46 -6.08
C GLU A 72 -9.06 -4.38 -5.41
N ILE A 73 -9.57 -3.15 -5.31
CA ILE A 73 -8.92 -2.05 -4.62
C ILE A 73 -8.69 -2.40 -3.14
N ARG A 74 -9.71 -2.93 -2.48
CA ARG A 74 -9.61 -3.35 -1.08
C ARG A 74 -8.53 -4.41 -0.90
N SER A 75 -8.47 -5.40 -1.78
CA SER A 75 -7.46 -6.46 -1.75
C SER A 75 -6.04 -5.89 -1.91
N LEU A 76 -5.85 -4.98 -2.87
CA LEU A 76 -4.57 -4.32 -3.11
C LEU A 76 -4.13 -3.47 -1.91
N LEU A 77 -5.06 -2.74 -1.30
CA LEU A 77 -4.77 -1.95 -0.09
C LEU A 77 -4.36 -2.84 1.09
N SER A 78 -5.00 -4.01 1.24
CA SER A 78 -4.61 -4.98 2.27
C SER A 78 -3.21 -5.52 2.04
N GLN A 79 -2.85 -5.83 0.80
CA GLN A 79 -1.51 -6.28 0.44
C GLN A 79 -0.46 -5.20 0.71
N MET A 80 -0.76 -3.95 0.39
CA MET A 80 0.12 -2.81 0.69
C MET A 80 0.33 -2.64 2.19
N LYS A 81 -0.72 -2.83 2.97
CA LYS A 81 -0.65 -2.75 4.44
C LYS A 81 0.26 -3.84 5.00
N GLU A 82 0.08 -5.10 4.57
CA GLU A 82 0.92 -6.23 4.99
C GLU A 82 2.39 -5.99 4.62
N MET A 83 2.64 -5.51 3.43
CA MET A 83 3.98 -5.21 2.96
C MET A 83 4.63 -4.09 3.77
N ARG A 84 3.86 -3.05 4.13
CA ARG A 84 4.33 -1.97 5.00
C ARG A 84 4.71 -2.50 6.38
N GLU A 85 3.89 -3.36 6.96
CA GLU A 85 4.15 -3.98 8.27
C GLU A 85 5.41 -4.84 8.21
N TYR A 86 5.57 -5.64 7.18
CA TYR A 86 6.76 -6.44 6.95
C TYR A 86 8.02 -5.57 6.82
N ALA A 87 7.95 -4.50 6.05
CA ALA A 87 9.07 -3.57 5.86
C ALA A 87 9.44 -2.88 7.18
N ASN A 88 8.45 -2.50 7.99
CA ASN A 88 8.66 -1.89 9.31
C ASN A 88 9.31 -2.87 10.28
N GLU A 89 8.86 -4.11 10.33
CA GLU A 89 9.47 -5.16 11.16
C GLU A 89 10.92 -5.41 10.77
N ALA A 90 11.20 -5.53 9.47
CA ALA A 90 12.55 -5.71 8.97
C ALA A 90 13.44 -4.51 9.29
N TYR A 91 12.91 -3.29 9.19
CA TYR A 91 13.61 -2.06 9.55
C TYR A 91 13.91 -2.01 11.05
N LEU A 92 12.95 -2.33 11.89
CA LEU A 92 13.12 -2.39 13.36
C LEU A 92 14.16 -3.43 13.76
N ALA A 93 14.13 -4.60 13.16
CA ALA A 93 15.09 -5.66 13.40
C ALA A 93 16.52 -5.28 12.99
N ALA A 94 16.67 -4.56 11.87
CA ALA A 94 17.96 -4.12 11.34
C ALA A 94 18.54 -2.91 12.10
N ASN A 95 17.68 -2.05 12.64
CA ASN A 95 18.06 -0.81 13.33
C ASN A 95 17.60 -0.82 14.79
N ALA A 96 18.08 -1.81 15.55
CA ALA A 96 17.69 -2.03 16.95
C ALA A 96 18.19 -0.97 17.92
N SER A 97 18.35 0.30 17.50
CA SER A 97 18.60 1.40 18.43
C SER A 97 17.26 1.86 19.04
N ALA A 98 17.21 1.98 20.35
CA ALA A 98 16.00 2.35 21.08
C ALA A 98 15.39 3.68 20.61
N GLY A 99 16.22 4.65 20.22
CA GLY A 99 15.76 5.95 19.72
C GLY A 99 15.02 5.87 18.39
N THR A 100 15.47 5.01 17.47
CA THR A 100 14.83 4.81 16.18
C THR A 100 13.49 4.10 16.35
N MET A 101 13.42 3.11 17.22
CA MET A 101 12.18 2.41 17.54
C MET A 101 11.13 3.34 18.12
N ILE A 102 11.51 4.23 19.03
CA ILE A 102 10.59 5.20 19.63
C ILE A 102 10.03 6.14 18.56
N LYS A 103 10.86 6.65 17.66
CA LYS A 103 10.43 7.55 16.58
C LYS A 103 9.43 6.88 15.62
N LEU A 104 9.68 5.64 15.27
CA LEU A 104 8.78 4.87 14.40
C LEU A 104 7.44 4.59 15.08
N LYS A 105 7.47 4.27 16.36
CA LYS A 105 6.27 4.07 17.16
C LYS A 105 5.45 5.36 17.25
N GLU A 106 6.09 6.49 17.53
CA GLU A 106 5.43 7.80 17.55
C GLU A 106 4.78 8.13 16.21
N TRP A 107 5.48 7.85 15.11
CA TRP A 107 4.94 8.08 13.77
C TRP A 107 3.73 7.20 13.50
N HIS A 108 3.81 5.94 13.89
CA HIS A 108 2.71 4.97 13.73
C HIS A 108 1.49 5.40 14.55
N ASP A 109 1.70 5.85 15.79
CA ASP A 109 0.63 6.29 16.68
C ASP A 109 -0.03 7.59 16.19
N LYS A 110 0.72 8.43 15.46
CA LYS A 110 0.22 9.67 14.85
C LYS A 110 -0.37 9.47 13.46
N ALA A 111 -0.18 8.30 12.85
CA ALA A 111 -0.74 8.01 11.54
C ALA A 111 -2.27 8.10 11.60
N PRO A 112 -2.94 8.58 10.54
CA PRO A 112 -4.39 8.62 10.53
C PRO A 112 -4.97 7.22 10.73
N PRO A 113 -6.16 7.11 11.35
CA PRO A 113 -6.76 5.81 11.60
C PRO A 113 -6.87 5.02 10.30
N LYS A 114 -6.52 3.75 10.37
CA LYS A 114 -6.60 2.85 9.22
C LYS A 114 -8.04 2.78 8.75
N PHE A 115 -8.25 2.96 7.47
CA PHE A 115 -9.56 2.70 6.88
C PHE A 115 -9.80 1.18 6.93
N GLU A 116 -10.74 0.79 7.77
CA GLU A 116 -11.21 -0.60 7.84
C GLU A 116 -12.67 -0.62 7.38
N TRP A 117 -12.88 -1.19 6.21
CA TRP A 117 -14.22 -1.40 5.71
C TRP A 117 -14.68 -2.79 6.11
N ASP A 118 -15.71 -2.86 6.92
CA ASP A 118 -16.29 -4.09 7.44
C ASP A 118 -17.50 -4.57 6.64
N GLY A 119 -17.89 -3.79 5.62
CA GLY A 119 -19.05 -4.08 4.81
C GLY A 119 -20.38 -3.66 5.42
N SER A 120 -20.39 -3.10 6.62
CA SER A 120 -21.63 -2.70 7.29
C SER A 120 -22.36 -1.59 6.55
N ASP A 121 -21.64 -0.67 5.93
CA ASP A 121 -22.23 0.43 5.17
C ASP A 121 -23.02 -0.08 3.95
N ALA A 122 -22.60 -1.18 3.36
CA ALA A 122 -23.31 -1.79 2.24
C ALA A 122 -24.66 -2.39 2.64
N LYS A 123 -24.85 -2.72 3.92
CA LYS A 123 -26.11 -3.22 4.46
C LYS A 123 -27.08 -2.11 4.81
N GLU A 124 -26.58 -0.94 5.18
CA GLU A 124 -27.38 0.24 5.52
C GLU A 124 -27.90 0.97 4.27
N ALA A 125 -27.23 0.79 3.12
CA ALA A 125 -27.60 1.40 1.85
C ALA A 125 -28.84 0.74 1.19
N LYS A 126 -29.40 -0.27 1.80
CA LYS A 126 -30.65 -0.89 1.39
C LYS A 126 -31.82 -0.30 2.18
#